data_3fd26562f39b69708c3ffb026db14bf8
#
_entry.id   3fd26562f39b69708c3ffb026db14bf8
#
_cell.length_a   1.000
_cell.length_b   1.000
_cell.length_c   1.000
_cell.angle_alpha   90.00
_cell.angle_beta   90.00
_cell.angle_gamma   90.00
#
_symmetry.space_group_name_H-M   'P 1'
#
loop_
_entity.id
_entity.type
_entity.pdbx_description
1 polymer ?
#
loop_
_entity_poly.entity_id
_entity_poly.type
_entity_poly.pdbx_seq_one_letter_code
_entity_poly.pdbx_strand_id
1 'polypeptide(L)'
;YAQEVEKGLKDRFETLDAIAQLNQIKVLNAMQKHQIAEMHLGGTTGYGYNDSGREAVEALYADVFGTEDALVRPQITCGTHALGLALSANLRPGDEILAISGKPYDTLEEVIGIRESKGSLKEYGITYAQVDLLEDGSFDLEGIKNAINDKTKLIHIQRSKGYATRPTLSVDVIGEAIAFVKEINKDLIVMVDNCYGEFVEEKEPSEVGADMIVGSLIKNPGGGLAPI
;
A
#
# COMPACT_ATOMS: atom_id res chain seq x y z
N TYR A 1 -0.26 12.47 37.13
CA TYR A 1 -0.31 11.16 36.47
C TYR A 1 0.06 11.25 34.98
N ALA A 2 -0.66 12.07 34.14
CA ALA A 2 -0.35 12.19 32.69
C ALA A 2 1.11 12.61 32.43
N GLN A 3 1.59 13.65 33.11
CA GLN A 3 2.98 14.13 32.99
C GLN A 3 4.02 13.08 33.38
N GLU A 4 3.69 12.17 34.27
CA GLU A 4 4.58 11.11 34.70
C GLU A 4 4.64 9.97 33.68
N VAL A 5 3.51 9.66 33.04
CA VAL A 5 3.42 8.73 31.92
C VAL A 5 4.19 9.28 30.71
N GLU A 6 4.02 10.56 30.38
CA GLU A 6 4.74 11.22 29.27
C GLU A 6 6.27 11.16 29.46
N LYS A 7 6.76 11.37 30.67
CA LYS A 7 8.20 11.25 30.96
C LYS A 7 8.75 9.86 30.64
N GLY A 8 7.95 8.81 30.91
CA GLY A 8 8.33 7.42 30.59
C GLY A 8 8.28 7.08 29.10
N LEU A 9 7.64 7.94 28.27
CA LEU A 9 7.49 7.75 26.83
C LEU A 9 8.42 8.65 26.00
N LYS A 10 9.27 9.43 26.65
CA LYS A 10 10.11 10.45 25.99
C LYS A 10 10.93 9.88 24.83
N ASP A 11 11.65 8.79 25.06
CA ASP A 11 12.49 8.14 24.04
C ASP A 11 11.65 7.67 22.83
N ARG A 12 10.42 7.22 23.10
CA ARG A 12 9.49 6.80 22.05
C ARG A 12 9.02 8.00 21.21
N PHE A 13 8.72 9.11 21.84
CA PHE A 13 8.35 10.34 21.13
C PHE A 13 9.51 10.89 20.32
N GLU A 14 10.73 10.90 20.86
CA GLU A 14 11.93 11.33 20.12
C GLU A 14 12.17 10.45 18.88
N THR A 15 11.92 9.13 18.97
CA THR A 15 12.00 8.22 17.81
C THR A 15 10.95 8.57 16.75
N LEU A 16 9.70 8.81 17.17
CA LEU A 16 8.63 9.19 16.24
C LEU A 16 8.89 10.55 15.57
N ASP A 17 9.40 11.51 16.33
CA ASP A 17 9.77 12.83 15.81
C ASP A 17 10.90 12.73 14.77
N ALA A 18 11.90 11.87 15.02
CA ALA A 18 12.99 11.64 14.06
C ALA A 18 12.48 11.02 12.74
N ILE A 19 11.58 10.02 12.82
CA ILE A 19 10.94 9.42 11.64
C ILE A 19 10.10 10.48 10.89
N ALA A 20 9.30 11.25 11.61
CA ALA A 20 8.47 12.31 11.02
C ALA A 20 9.35 13.37 10.33
N GLN A 21 10.46 13.78 10.95
CA GLN A 21 11.41 14.71 10.36
C GLN A 21 12.03 14.16 9.07
N LEU A 22 12.48 12.90 9.08
CA LEU A 22 13.07 12.25 7.92
C LEU A 22 12.07 12.25 6.74
N ASN A 23 10.85 11.80 6.98
CA ASN A 23 9.82 11.71 5.95
C ASN A 23 9.40 13.11 5.45
N GLN A 24 9.33 14.09 6.33
CA GLN A 24 9.08 15.49 5.92
C GLN A 24 10.19 16.01 5.00
N ILE A 25 11.46 15.69 5.29
CA ILE A 25 12.60 16.07 4.45
C ILE A 25 12.52 15.35 3.09
N LYS A 26 12.15 14.06 3.03
CA LYS A 26 11.92 13.37 1.76
C LYS A 26 10.92 14.13 0.88
N VAL A 27 9.76 14.50 1.44
CA VAL A 27 8.73 15.24 0.71
C VAL A 27 9.23 16.59 0.24
N LEU A 28 9.88 17.37 1.10
CA LEU A 28 10.42 18.69 0.73
C LEU A 28 11.49 18.58 -0.36
N ASN A 29 12.37 17.61 -0.28
CA ASN A 29 13.40 17.37 -1.30
C ASN A 29 12.76 16.99 -2.65
N ALA A 30 11.74 16.15 -2.66
CA ALA A 30 11.00 15.80 -3.86
C ALA A 30 10.27 17.03 -4.45
N MET A 31 9.64 17.85 -3.62
CA MET A 31 9.02 19.12 -4.06
C MET A 31 10.05 20.06 -4.70
N GLN A 32 11.24 20.17 -4.12
CA GLN A 32 12.33 20.98 -4.68
C GLN A 32 12.85 20.39 -6.00
N LYS A 33 13.07 19.08 -6.05
CA LYS A 33 13.53 18.36 -7.24
C LYS A 33 12.61 18.57 -8.44
N HIS A 34 11.30 18.46 -8.21
CA HIS A 34 10.26 18.64 -9.23
C HIS A 34 9.82 20.10 -9.37
N GLN A 35 10.50 21.04 -8.70
CA GLN A 35 10.29 22.49 -8.82
C GLN A 35 8.80 22.88 -8.65
N ILE A 36 8.14 22.28 -7.64
CA ILE A 36 6.73 22.54 -7.36
C ILE A 36 6.51 24.04 -7.14
N ALA A 37 5.59 24.63 -7.90
CA ALA A 37 5.31 26.06 -7.92
C ALA A 37 3.81 26.32 -8.06
N GLU A 38 3.38 27.57 -7.92
CA GLU A 38 1.98 28.00 -8.03
C GLU A 38 1.31 27.54 -9.33
N MET A 39 2.04 27.50 -10.43
CA MET A 39 1.52 27.04 -11.73
C MET A 39 0.96 25.61 -11.71
N HIS A 40 1.49 24.73 -10.85
CA HIS A 40 1.04 23.35 -10.70
C HIS A 40 -0.31 23.23 -9.96
N LEU A 41 -0.74 24.30 -9.28
CA LEU A 41 -2.03 24.39 -8.59
C LEU A 41 -3.15 24.94 -9.48
N GLY A 42 -2.80 25.37 -10.71
CA GLY A 42 -3.76 25.86 -11.70
C GLY A 42 -4.65 24.74 -12.24
N GLY A 43 -5.90 25.06 -12.55
CA GLY A 43 -6.81 24.14 -13.24
C GLY A 43 -6.40 23.93 -14.71
N THR A 44 -6.69 22.72 -15.22
CA THR A 44 -6.49 22.36 -16.62
C THR A 44 -7.82 22.02 -17.30
N THR A 45 -7.78 21.77 -18.62
CA THR A 45 -8.97 21.34 -19.37
C THR A 45 -9.41 19.92 -18.96
N GLY A 46 -10.68 19.56 -19.25
CA GLY A 46 -11.22 18.25 -18.91
C GLY A 46 -10.47 17.05 -19.51
N TYR A 47 -9.74 17.23 -20.60
CA TYR A 47 -8.90 16.20 -21.21
C TYR A 47 -7.58 15.98 -20.45
N GLY A 48 -7.12 16.96 -19.66
CA GLY A 48 -5.86 16.87 -18.91
C GLY A 48 -4.60 16.85 -19.78
N TYR A 49 -4.67 17.28 -21.03
CA TYR A 49 -3.49 17.45 -21.87
C TYR A 49 -2.62 18.57 -21.31
N ASN A 50 -1.32 18.30 -21.17
CA ASN A 50 -0.34 19.22 -20.57
C ASN A 50 -0.71 19.64 -19.13
N ASP A 51 -1.26 18.72 -18.36
CA ASP A 51 -1.53 18.91 -16.94
C ASP A 51 -0.23 18.77 -16.12
N SER A 52 0.54 19.84 -16.08
CA SER A 52 1.83 19.87 -15.39
C SER A 52 1.68 19.58 -13.88
N GLY A 53 0.57 19.96 -13.26
CA GLY A 53 0.30 19.67 -11.85
C GLY A 53 0.12 18.20 -11.61
N ARG A 54 -0.59 17.51 -12.49
CA ARG A 54 -0.81 16.06 -12.43
C ARG A 54 0.51 15.29 -12.62
N GLU A 55 1.27 15.64 -13.67
CA GLU A 55 2.57 15.02 -13.94
C GLU A 55 3.55 15.25 -12.77
N ALA A 56 3.56 16.46 -12.22
CA ALA A 56 4.44 16.82 -11.12
C ALA A 56 4.10 16.05 -9.82
N VAL A 57 2.81 15.89 -9.48
CA VAL A 57 2.42 15.14 -8.26
C VAL A 57 2.73 13.66 -8.38
N GLU A 58 2.58 13.06 -9.58
CA GLU A 58 2.91 11.65 -9.80
C GLU A 58 4.41 11.41 -9.72
N ALA A 59 5.22 12.26 -10.36
CA ALA A 59 6.67 12.19 -10.27
C ALA A 59 7.18 12.41 -8.84
N LEU A 60 6.59 13.38 -8.11
CA LEU A 60 6.89 13.61 -6.70
C LEU A 60 6.54 12.37 -5.85
N TYR A 61 5.37 11.79 -6.08
CA TYR A 61 4.91 10.63 -5.34
C TYR A 61 5.81 9.41 -5.58
N ALA A 62 6.22 9.18 -6.83
CA ALA A 62 7.18 8.15 -7.18
C ALA A 62 8.51 8.32 -6.45
N ASP A 63 9.07 9.54 -6.42
CA ASP A 63 10.30 9.83 -5.69
C ASP A 63 10.18 9.61 -4.18
N VAL A 64 9.07 10.05 -3.58
CA VAL A 64 8.84 9.95 -2.13
C VAL A 64 8.71 8.50 -1.68
N PHE A 65 8.04 7.68 -2.48
CA PHE A 65 7.79 6.27 -2.18
C PHE A 65 8.80 5.32 -2.83
N GLY A 66 9.83 5.82 -3.52
CA GLY A 66 10.90 5.01 -4.11
C GLY A 66 10.42 4.05 -5.19
N THR A 67 9.49 4.49 -6.06
CA THR A 67 8.94 3.70 -7.16
C THR A 67 9.34 4.29 -8.51
N GLU A 68 9.27 3.49 -9.59
CA GLU A 68 9.54 3.95 -10.94
C GLU A 68 8.47 4.92 -11.46
N ASP A 69 7.22 4.74 -11.01
CA ASP A 69 6.09 5.55 -11.43
C ASP A 69 5.02 5.57 -10.33
N ALA A 70 4.09 6.51 -10.43
CA ALA A 70 2.94 6.60 -9.53
C ALA A 70 1.69 7.04 -10.27
N LEU A 71 0.53 6.61 -9.79
CA LEU A 71 -0.77 7.03 -10.28
C LEU A 71 -1.51 7.76 -9.17
N VAL A 72 -1.59 9.08 -9.27
CA VAL A 72 -2.26 9.96 -8.30
C VAL A 72 -3.32 10.78 -9.02
N ARG A 73 -4.58 10.36 -8.92
CA ARG A 73 -5.69 10.93 -9.71
C ARG A 73 -6.91 11.23 -8.84
N PRO A 74 -7.56 12.38 -9.00
CA PRO A 74 -8.80 12.69 -8.29
C PRO A 74 -9.97 11.76 -8.70
N GLN A 75 -9.86 11.07 -9.84
CA GLN A 75 -10.83 10.07 -10.28
C GLN A 75 -10.72 8.76 -9.49
N ILE A 76 -9.62 8.53 -8.80
CA ILE A 76 -9.45 7.44 -7.85
C ILE A 76 -10.00 7.92 -6.50
N THR A 77 -11.26 7.61 -6.23
CA THR A 77 -12.05 8.29 -5.20
C THR A 77 -11.78 7.85 -3.76
N CYS A 78 -11.10 6.73 -3.56
CA CYS A 78 -10.76 6.20 -2.23
C CYS A 78 -9.76 5.05 -2.33
N GLY A 79 -9.18 4.63 -1.19
CA GLY A 79 -8.23 3.51 -1.12
C GLY A 79 -8.80 2.20 -1.68
N THR A 80 -10.06 1.88 -1.40
CA THR A 80 -10.72 0.68 -1.97
C THR A 80 -10.79 0.72 -3.50
N HIS A 81 -11.05 1.90 -4.07
CA HIS A 81 -11.05 2.08 -5.54
C HIS A 81 -9.63 1.91 -6.10
N ALA A 82 -8.63 2.46 -5.45
CA ALA A 82 -7.22 2.29 -5.85
C ALA A 82 -6.81 0.81 -5.83
N LEU A 83 -7.14 0.09 -4.75
CA LEU A 83 -6.89 -1.36 -4.62
C LEU A 83 -7.61 -2.15 -5.71
N GLY A 84 -8.88 -1.86 -5.95
CA GLY A 84 -9.67 -2.50 -7.01
C GLY A 84 -9.09 -2.29 -8.40
N LEU A 85 -8.63 -1.07 -8.72
CA LEU A 85 -7.95 -0.75 -9.97
C LEU A 85 -6.62 -1.51 -10.10
N ALA A 86 -5.80 -1.53 -9.05
CA ALA A 86 -4.53 -2.23 -9.02
C ALA A 86 -4.71 -3.74 -9.25
N LEU A 87 -5.69 -4.35 -8.59
CA LEU A 87 -6.04 -5.75 -8.80
C LEU A 87 -6.52 -6.01 -10.23
N SER A 88 -7.48 -5.23 -10.73
CA SER A 88 -8.08 -5.42 -12.05
C SER A 88 -7.07 -5.21 -13.18
N ALA A 89 -6.10 -4.31 -13.01
CA ALA A 89 -5.07 -4.05 -14.00
C ALA A 89 -4.14 -5.26 -14.21
N ASN A 90 -3.88 -6.02 -13.15
CA ASN A 90 -2.88 -7.07 -13.13
C ASN A 90 -3.44 -8.50 -13.27
N LEU A 91 -4.74 -8.68 -13.13
CA LEU A 91 -5.39 -9.99 -13.13
C LEU A 91 -6.22 -10.22 -14.39
N ARG A 92 -6.27 -11.48 -14.81
CA ARG A 92 -7.06 -11.97 -15.95
C ARG A 92 -7.93 -13.15 -15.53
N PRO A 93 -9.02 -13.47 -16.22
CA PRO A 93 -9.83 -14.66 -15.94
C PRO A 93 -8.97 -15.93 -15.85
N GLY A 94 -9.07 -16.63 -14.74
CA GLY A 94 -8.28 -17.82 -14.42
C GLY A 94 -7.13 -17.56 -13.46
N ASP A 95 -6.73 -16.30 -13.23
CA ASP A 95 -5.71 -15.94 -12.25
C ASP A 95 -6.22 -16.07 -10.80
N GLU A 96 -5.29 -16.16 -9.89
CA GLU A 96 -5.54 -16.22 -8.45
C GLU A 96 -4.84 -15.09 -7.70
N ILE A 97 -5.59 -14.52 -6.74
CA ILE A 97 -5.05 -13.65 -5.69
C ILE A 97 -4.75 -14.53 -4.47
N LEU A 98 -3.52 -14.49 -3.98
CA LEU A 98 -3.16 -15.11 -2.71
C LEU A 98 -2.86 -14.04 -1.67
N ALA A 99 -3.74 -13.89 -0.68
CA ALA A 99 -3.50 -13.01 0.46
C ALA A 99 -2.65 -13.75 1.52
N ILE A 100 -1.49 -13.21 1.88
CA ILE A 100 -0.55 -13.88 2.79
C ILE A 100 -0.47 -13.26 4.19
N SER A 101 -1.24 -12.22 4.44
CA SER A 101 -1.40 -11.59 5.76
C SER A 101 -2.79 -11.83 6.37
N GLY A 102 -3.45 -12.89 5.93
CA GLY A 102 -4.82 -13.19 6.27
C GLY A 102 -5.84 -12.45 5.39
N LYS A 103 -7.09 -12.45 5.84
CA LYS A 103 -8.20 -11.85 5.11
C LYS A 103 -8.02 -10.34 4.94
N PRO A 104 -8.22 -9.79 3.72
CA PRO A 104 -8.17 -8.35 3.47
C PRO A 104 -9.24 -7.57 4.25
N TYR A 105 -9.08 -6.24 4.28
CA TYR A 105 -10.05 -5.32 4.84
C TYR A 105 -11.44 -5.51 4.22
N ASP A 106 -12.48 -5.28 5.00
CA ASP A 106 -13.87 -5.64 4.70
C ASP A 106 -14.41 -5.07 3.37
N THR A 107 -14.04 -3.85 3.00
CA THR A 107 -14.48 -3.27 1.72
C THR A 107 -13.81 -3.93 0.51
N LEU A 108 -12.61 -4.50 0.68
CA LEU A 108 -11.93 -5.24 -0.37
C LEU A 108 -12.49 -6.65 -0.54
N GLU A 109 -13.11 -7.21 0.50
CA GLU A 109 -13.79 -8.49 0.41
C GLU A 109 -14.88 -8.49 -0.68
N GLU A 110 -15.64 -7.40 -0.81
CA GLU A 110 -16.67 -7.26 -1.84
C GLU A 110 -16.06 -7.07 -3.24
N VAL A 111 -14.98 -6.32 -3.36
CA VAL A 111 -14.27 -6.12 -4.63
C VAL A 111 -13.71 -7.44 -5.15
N ILE A 112 -13.11 -8.24 -4.30
CA ILE A 112 -12.57 -9.57 -4.67
C ILE A 112 -13.70 -10.58 -4.90
N GLY A 113 -14.78 -10.51 -4.11
CA GLY A 113 -15.88 -11.47 -4.10
C GLY A 113 -15.72 -12.57 -3.05
N ILE A 114 -14.94 -12.30 -1.99
CA ILE A 114 -14.91 -13.13 -0.77
C ILE A 114 -16.28 -13.06 -0.11
N ARG A 115 -16.80 -11.86 0.04
CA ARG A 115 -18.20 -11.60 0.34
C ARG A 115 -18.95 -11.40 -0.98
N GLU A 116 -20.10 -12.05 -1.14
CA GLU A 116 -20.89 -12.01 -2.37
C GLU A 116 -21.22 -10.56 -2.76
N SER A 117 -20.80 -10.17 -3.94
CA SER A 117 -21.01 -8.83 -4.50
C SER A 117 -21.05 -8.91 -6.03
N LYS A 118 -22.02 -8.22 -6.63
CA LYS A 118 -22.12 -8.09 -8.09
C LYS A 118 -20.99 -7.21 -8.62
N GLY A 119 -20.39 -7.63 -9.73
CA GLY A 119 -19.27 -6.95 -10.35
C GLY A 119 -17.92 -7.21 -9.64
N SER A 120 -17.87 -8.17 -8.73
CA SER A 120 -16.63 -8.59 -8.07
C SER A 120 -15.68 -9.30 -9.03
N LEU A 121 -14.39 -9.32 -8.70
CA LEU A 121 -13.36 -10.02 -9.48
C LEU A 121 -13.69 -11.51 -9.66
N LYS A 122 -14.34 -12.13 -8.68
CA LYS A 122 -14.81 -13.50 -8.76
C LYS A 122 -15.78 -13.73 -9.93
N GLU A 123 -16.69 -12.79 -10.19
CA GLU A 123 -17.61 -12.89 -11.33
C GLU A 123 -16.88 -12.78 -12.68
N TYR A 124 -15.71 -12.18 -12.69
CA TYR A 124 -14.81 -12.12 -13.85
C TYR A 124 -13.82 -13.30 -13.93
N GLY A 125 -14.03 -14.34 -13.10
CA GLY A 125 -13.27 -15.58 -13.16
C GLY A 125 -11.91 -15.53 -12.45
N ILE A 126 -11.69 -14.58 -11.56
CA ILE A 126 -10.52 -14.51 -10.69
C ILE A 126 -10.82 -15.29 -9.41
N THR A 127 -9.85 -16.08 -8.96
CA THR A 127 -9.97 -16.88 -7.73
C THR A 127 -9.22 -16.21 -6.58
N TYR A 128 -9.57 -16.58 -5.36
CA TYR A 128 -8.96 -16.06 -4.14
C TYR A 128 -8.57 -17.21 -3.22
N ALA A 129 -7.38 -17.11 -2.66
CA ALA A 129 -6.89 -17.94 -1.56
C ALA A 129 -6.25 -17.06 -0.49
N GLN A 130 -6.14 -17.57 0.73
CA GLN A 130 -5.43 -16.88 1.82
C GLN A 130 -4.60 -17.82 2.66
N VAL A 131 -3.54 -17.27 3.24
CA VAL A 131 -2.77 -17.84 4.33
C VAL A 131 -2.79 -16.84 5.47
N ASP A 132 -3.24 -17.29 6.63
CA ASP A 132 -3.28 -16.45 7.82
C ASP A 132 -1.89 -16.34 8.43
N LEU A 133 -1.65 -15.28 9.21
CA LEU A 133 -0.45 -15.17 10.02
C LEU A 133 -0.47 -16.23 11.14
N LEU A 134 0.70 -16.63 11.58
CA LEU A 134 0.86 -17.50 12.75
C LEU A 134 0.38 -16.80 14.03
N GLU A 135 0.23 -17.54 15.12
CA GLU A 135 -0.27 -17.00 16.39
C GLU A 135 0.61 -15.86 16.97
N ASP A 136 1.90 -15.88 16.66
CA ASP A 136 2.85 -14.83 17.05
C ASP A 136 2.83 -13.61 16.13
N GLY A 137 2.03 -13.64 15.06
CA GLY A 137 1.89 -12.58 14.07
C GLY A 137 2.91 -12.62 12.94
N SER A 138 3.77 -13.63 12.87
CA SER A 138 4.70 -13.85 11.77
C SER A 138 4.00 -14.47 10.54
N PHE A 139 4.62 -14.36 9.36
CA PHE A 139 4.14 -15.02 8.16
C PHE A 139 4.32 -16.54 8.24
N ASP A 140 3.29 -17.30 7.88
CA ASP A 140 3.38 -18.75 7.67
C ASP A 140 4.06 -19.05 6.32
N LEU A 141 5.38 -19.06 6.31
CA LEU A 141 6.16 -19.27 5.10
C LEU A 141 5.89 -20.65 4.46
N GLU A 142 5.66 -21.67 5.27
CA GLU A 142 5.33 -23.01 4.78
C GLU A 142 3.93 -23.03 4.14
N GLY A 143 2.95 -22.45 4.80
CA GLY A 143 1.61 -22.27 4.27
C GLY A 143 1.61 -21.48 2.96
N ILE A 144 2.38 -20.40 2.88
CA ILE A 144 2.54 -19.58 1.67
C ILE A 144 3.10 -20.43 0.53
N LYS A 145 4.19 -21.16 0.79
CA LYS A 145 4.82 -22.02 -0.22
C LYS A 145 3.85 -23.09 -0.75
N ASN A 146 3.06 -23.69 0.12
CA ASN A 146 2.10 -24.73 -0.25
C ASN A 146 0.86 -24.16 -0.98
N ALA A 147 0.51 -22.89 -0.74
CA ALA A 147 -0.63 -22.23 -1.36
C ALA A 147 -0.32 -21.69 -2.78
N ILE A 148 0.94 -21.31 -3.03
CA ILE A 148 1.35 -20.82 -4.37
C ILE A 148 1.21 -21.95 -5.38
N ASN A 149 0.53 -21.67 -6.50
CA ASN A 149 0.26 -22.63 -7.57
C ASN A 149 0.31 -21.92 -8.94
N ASP A 150 0.09 -22.68 -10.02
CA ASP A 150 0.21 -22.18 -11.40
C ASP A 150 -0.77 -21.04 -11.75
N LYS A 151 -1.85 -20.87 -10.97
CA LYS A 151 -2.83 -19.79 -11.16
C LYS A 151 -2.49 -18.56 -10.33
N THR A 152 -1.67 -18.71 -9.30
CA THR A 152 -1.30 -17.59 -8.43
C THR A 152 -0.56 -16.54 -9.26
N LYS A 153 -1.13 -15.37 -9.39
CA LYS A 153 -0.58 -14.26 -10.16
C LYS A 153 -0.16 -13.10 -9.28
N LEU A 154 -0.93 -12.84 -8.23
CA LEU A 154 -0.73 -11.69 -7.36
C LEU A 154 -0.75 -12.12 -5.90
N ILE A 155 0.27 -11.70 -5.18
CA ILE A 155 0.38 -11.81 -3.72
C ILE A 155 -0.11 -10.50 -3.12
N HIS A 156 -1.09 -10.59 -2.22
CA HIS A 156 -1.63 -9.44 -1.49
C HIS A 156 -1.14 -9.45 -0.04
N ILE A 157 -0.59 -8.33 0.40
CA ILE A 157 -0.19 -8.09 1.80
C ILE A 157 -0.93 -6.85 2.29
N GLN A 158 -1.72 -6.98 3.35
CA GLN A 158 -2.26 -5.84 4.07
C GLN A 158 -1.36 -5.49 5.24
N ARG A 159 -0.70 -4.32 5.19
CA ARG A 159 0.23 -3.88 6.23
C ARG A 159 -0.45 -3.56 7.54
N SER A 160 -1.52 -2.78 7.50
CA SER A 160 -2.27 -2.42 8.70
C SER A 160 -3.05 -3.60 9.27
N LYS A 161 -3.27 -3.60 10.58
CA LYS A 161 -4.10 -4.62 11.23
C LYS A 161 -5.60 -4.47 10.94
N GLY A 162 -6.04 -3.32 10.42
CA GLY A 162 -7.47 -3.01 10.31
C GLY A 162 -8.15 -3.12 11.68
N TYR A 163 -9.24 -3.86 11.74
CA TYR A 163 -9.97 -4.15 12.99
C TYR A 163 -9.49 -5.43 13.69
N ALA A 164 -8.52 -6.14 13.12
CA ALA A 164 -7.98 -7.36 13.73
C ALA A 164 -7.10 -7.07 14.95
N THR A 165 -6.91 -8.09 15.78
CA THR A 165 -6.06 -8.00 16.99
C THR A 165 -4.60 -8.31 16.71
N ARG A 166 -4.25 -8.72 15.48
CA ARG A 166 -2.87 -8.99 15.06
C ARG A 166 -1.99 -7.74 15.11
N PRO A 167 -0.67 -7.86 15.19
CA PRO A 167 0.23 -6.73 15.05
C PRO A 167 0.16 -6.10 13.64
N THR A 168 0.54 -4.82 13.53
CA THR A 168 0.84 -4.17 12.25
C THR A 168 2.18 -4.71 11.74
N LEU A 169 2.28 -4.96 10.44
CA LEU A 169 3.49 -5.48 9.83
C LEU A 169 4.50 -4.35 9.61
N SER A 170 5.74 -4.52 10.06
CA SER A 170 6.83 -3.61 9.74
C SER A 170 7.30 -3.81 8.30
N VAL A 171 7.97 -2.80 7.75
CA VAL A 171 8.51 -2.86 6.39
C VAL A 171 9.55 -3.98 6.27
N ASP A 172 10.39 -4.18 7.27
CA ASP A 172 11.41 -5.24 7.25
C ASP A 172 10.77 -6.64 7.21
N VAL A 173 9.75 -6.90 8.02
CA VAL A 173 9.00 -8.18 8.02
C VAL A 173 8.30 -8.41 6.68
N ILE A 174 7.74 -7.36 6.08
CA ILE A 174 7.18 -7.42 4.73
C ILE A 174 8.27 -7.77 3.71
N GLY A 175 9.44 -7.16 3.81
CA GLY A 175 10.57 -7.42 2.94
C GLY A 175 11.05 -8.88 2.98
N GLU A 176 11.11 -9.48 4.16
CA GLU A 176 11.44 -10.91 4.32
C GLU A 176 10.42 -11.81 3.60
N ALA A 177 9.13 -11.52 3.76
CA ALA A 177 8.06 -12.26 3.07
C ALA A 177 8.13 -12.10 1.55
N ILE A 178 8.40 -10.87 1.06
CA ILE A 178 8.58 -10.60 -0.38
C ILE A 178 9.76 -11.40 -0.93
N ALA A 179 10.92 -11.34 -0.27
CA ALA A 179 12.10 -12.08 -0.69
C ALA A 179 11.81 -13.58 -0.80
N PHE A 180 11.13 -14.15 0.20
CA PHE A 180 10.73 -15.56 0.19
C PHE A 180 9.80 -15.89 -0.99
N VAL A 181 8.79 -15.08 -1.26
CA VAL A 181 7.87 -15.27 -2.39
C VAL A 181 8.62 -15.20 -3.72
N LYS A 182 9.53 -14.22 -3.87
CA LYS A 182 10.33 -14.04 -5.09
C LYS A 182 11.37 -15.15 -5.31
N GLU A 183 11.82 -15.84 -4.27
CA GLU A 183 12.62 -17.05 -4.38
C GLU A 183 11.82 -18.22 -4.97
N ILE A 184 10.53 -18.32 -4.66
CA ILE A 184 9.65 -19.37 -5.22
C ILE A 184 9.31 -19.05 -6.68
N ASN A 185 8.88 -17.85 -6.97
CA ASN A 185 8.54 -17.40 -8.31
C ASN A 185 8.73 -15.89 -8.47
N LYS A 186 9.67 -15.48 -9.30
CA LYS A 186 10.01 -14.07 -9.56
C LYS A 186 8.91 -13.30 -10.29
N ASP A 187 8.05 -14.01 -11.03
CA ASP A 187 7.01 -13.40 -11.85
C ASP A 187 5.71 -13.10 -11.08
N LEU A 188 5.63 -13.52 -9.80
CA LEU A 188 4.53 -13.15 -8.94
C LEU A 188 4.58 -11.66 -8.62
N ILE A 189 3.47 -10.99 -8.83
CA ILE A 189 3.31 -9.57 -8.48
C ILE A 189 3.02 -9.48 -6.99
N VAL A 190 3.83 -8.75 -6.25
CA VAL A 190 3.57 -8.49 -4.82
C VAL A 190 3.01 -7.09 -4.66
N MET A 191 1.75 -7.01 -4.25
CA MET A 191 1.03 -5.79 -3.94
C MET A 191 0.86 -5.63 -2.44
N VAL A 192 1.27 -4.47 -1.91
CA VAL A 192 1.06 -4.11 -0.51
C VAL A 192 -0.02 -3.04 -0.39
N ASP A 193 -1.10 -3.36 0.32
CA ASP A 193 -2.03 -2.37 0.85
C ASP A 193 -1.33 -1.63 1.99
N ASN A 194 -0.85 -0.44 1.67
CA ASN A 194 -0.05 0.40 2.57
C ASN A 194 -0.91 1.44 3.33
N CYS A 195 -2.24 1.34 3.25
CA CYS A 195 -3.13 2.24 3.97
C CYS A 195 -2.83 2.27 5.46
N TYR A 196 -2.66 3.46 6.03
CA TYR A 196 -2.18 3.75 7.40
C TYR A 196 -0.71 3.39 7.66
N GLY A 197 0.02 2.90 6.65
CA GLY A 197 1.44 2.60 6.77
C GLY A 197 2.34 3.70 6.26
N GLU A 198 1.80 4.62 5.46
CA GLU A 198 2.56 5.69 4.81
C GLU A 198 3.25 6.57 5.86
N PHE A 199 4.55 6.78 5.71
CA PHE A 199 5.39 7.62 6.59
C PHE A 199 5.50 7.17 8.05
N VAL A 200 5.09 5.93 8.38
CA VAL A 200 5.16 5.39 9.75
C VAL A 200 6.56 4.87 10.09
N GLU A 201 7.31 4.48 9.07
CA GLU A 201 8.71 4.04 9.19
C GLU A 201 9.61 4.86 8.27
N GLU A 202 10.92 4.64 8.34
CA GLU A 202 11.90 5.33 7.50
C GLU A 202 11.84 4.87 6.04
N LYS A 203 11.47 3.60 5.83
CA LYS A 203 11.32 2.96 4.52
C LYS A 203 9.87 2.65 4.22
N GLU A 204 9.58 2.52 2.94
CA GLU A 204 8.30 2.08 2.44
C GLU A 204 8.40 0.65 1.83
N PRO A 205 7.29 -0.10 1.69
CA PRO A 205 7.34 -1.46 1.18
C PRO A 205 7.91 -1.59 -0.24
N SER A 206 7.84 -0.56 -1.06
CA SER A 206 8.49 -0.47 -2.38
C SER A 206 10.01 -0.61 -2.28
N GLU A 207 10.62 -0.03 -1.24
CA GLU A 207 12.08 -0.07 -1.03
C GLU A 207 12.60 -1.44 -0.59
N VAL A 208 11.70 -2.36 -0.24
CA VAL A 208 12.02 -3.74 0.16
C VAL A 208 11.47 -4.78 -0.83
N GLY A 209 11.10 -4.36 -2.03
CA GLY A 209 10.80 -5.23 -3.16
C GLY A 209 9.33 -5.44 -3.50
N ALA A 210 8.39 -4.68 -2.92
CA ALA A 210 7.02 -4.69 -3.38
C ALA A 210 6.94 -4.14 -4.83
N ASP A 211 6.27 -4.86 -5.72
CA ASP A 211 6.05 -4.43 -7.10
C ASP A 211 5.03 -3.31 -7.19
N MET A 212 4.11 -3.27 -6.23
CA MET A 212 3.12 -2.20 -6.08
C MET A 212 2.85 -1.91 -4.61
N ILE A 213 2.68 -0.63 -4.32
CA ILE A 213 2.08 -0.18 -3.07
C ILE A 213 0.81 0.62 -3.38
N VAL A 214 -0.22 0.42 -2.60
CA VAL A 214 -1.48 1.16 -2.72
C VAL A 214 -1.78 1.83 -1.41
N GLY A 215 -1.94 3.13 -1.42
CA GLY A 215 -2.19 3.95 -0.24
C GLY A 215 -3.41 4.86 -0.41
N SER A 216 -3.64 5.71 0.56
CA SER A 216 -4.74 6.67 0.55
C SER A 216 -4.28 8.02 1.10
N LEU A 217 -4.39 9.07 0.28
CA LEU A 217 -4.05 10.44 0.70
C LEU A 217 -4.97 10.97 1.81
N ILE A 218 -6.18 10.44 1.94
CA ILE A 218 -7.10 10.81 3.05
C ILE A 218 -6.59 10.33 4.41
N LYS A 219 -5.65 9.37 4.43
CA LYS A 219 -5.08 8.81 5.66
C LYS A 219 -3.80 9.55 6.06
N ASN A 220 -2.68 8.88 6.26
CA ASN A 220 -1.47 9.48 6.80
C ASN A 220 -0.93 10.65 5.97
N PRO A 221 -0.80 10.57 4.63
CA PRO A 221 -0.22 11.68 3.87
C PRO A 221 -1.02 12.98 3.95
N GLY A 222 -2.35 12.87 3.93
CA GLY A 222 -3.23 14.01 3.96
C GLY A 222 -3.75 14.38 5.36
N GLY A 223 -3.45 13.59 6.40
CA GLY A 223 -3.90 13.84 7.77
C GLY A 223 -5.42 13.95 7.92
N GLY A 224 -6.17 13.25 7.07
CA GLY A 224 -7.63 13.32 7.02
C GLY A 224 -8.20 14.56 6.32
N LEU A 225 -7.36 15.40 5.73
CA LEU A 225 -7.78 16.62 5.02
C LEU A 225 -7.88 16.43 3.52
N ALA A 226 -7.17 15.45 2.96
CA ALA A 226 -7.24 15.16 1.53
C ALA A 226 -8.56 14.46 1.17
N PRO A 227 -9.16 14.78 0.01
CA PRO A 227 -10.43 14.18 -0.42
C PRO A 227 -10.29 12.76 -0.98
N ILE A 228 -9.08 12.32 -1.27
CA ILE A 228 -8.77 11.05 -1.95
C ILE A 228 -7.59 10.33 -1.31
#